data_0878b0e275a606069b6cbdf31064296f
#
_entry.id   0878b0e275a606069b6cbdf31064296f
#
_cell.length_a   1.000
_cell.length_b   1.000
_cell.length_c   1.000
_cell.angle_alpha   90.00
_cell.angle_beta   90.00
_cell.angle_gamma   90.00
#
_symmetry.space_group_name_H-M   'P 1'
#
loop_
_entity.id
_entity.type
_entity.pdbx_description
1 polymer ?
#
loop_
_entity_poly.entity_id
_entity_poly.type
_entity_poly.pdbx_seq_one_letter_code
_entity_poly.pdbx_strand_id
1 'polypeptide(L)'
;MSTTQNSREVAYRLFAAEFEDATLSYSAGDDERAPNYVVTPTGERINRLFTVGALTAVESVTDDLRRGRIADPTGVFVTYAGQYQPTAASFLEQATPPMFVALTGKARTYQPEDSDQVLTSARPEDLTAVDTDTRDRWAVSAAQATLRRIG
;
A
#
# COMPACT_ATOMS: atom_id res chain seq x y z
N MET A 1 -18.36 1.93 23.02
CA MET A 1 -18.19 2.39 22.40
C MET A 1 -17.74 2.61 21.52
N SER A 2 -17.42 2.66 21.32
CA SER A 2 -17.07 3.09 20.58
C SER A 2 -16.77 3.64 19.82
N THR A 3 -16.81 3.74 19.73
CA THR A 3 -16.68 4.43 18.94
C THR A 3 -15.65 4.75 18.38
N THR A 4 -15.03 4.80 18.76
CA THR A 4 -14.16 5.33 18.21
C THR A 4 -13.67 4.90 17.12
N GLN A 5 -13.88 4.30 16.95
CA GLN A 5 -13.71 3.97 16.00
C GLN A 5 -13.81 4.40 14.86
N ASN A 6 -14.12 4.84 14.79
CA ASN A 6 -14.56 5.49 13.61
C ASN A 6 -13.53 6.25 12.89
N SER A 7 -12.43 6.48 13.49
CA SER A 7 -11.42 7.33 12.92
C SER A 7 -10.51 6.61 11.92
N ARG A 8 -10.56 5.29 11.88
CA ARG A 8 -9.73 4.53 10.95
C ARG A 8 -10.53 3.58 10.10
N GLU A 9 -10.28 3.67 8.79
CA GLU A 9 -10.81 2.71 7.86
C GLU A 9 -10.10 1.36 8.03
N VAL A 10 -10.81 0.29 7.75
CA VAL A 10 -10.22 -1.04 7.74
C VAL A 10 -9.27 -1.15 6.55
N ALA A 11 -8.11 -1.74 6.77
CA ALA A 11 -7.16 -1.96 5.70
C ALA A 11 -7.60 -3.17 4.85
N TYR A 12 -7.66 -2.98 3.54
CA TYR A 12 -8.05 -4.03 2.61
C TYR A 12 -6.83 -4.87 2.23
N ARG A 13 -7.00 -6.18 2.20
CA ARG A 13 -5.97 -7.10 1.72
C ARG A 13 -6.01 -7.15 0.21
N LEU A 14 -4.97 -6.63 -0.43
CA LEU A 14 -4.91 -6.49 -1.88
C LEU A 14 -3.69 -7.20 -2.46
N PHE A 15 -3.88 -7.77 -3.65
CA PHE A 15 -2.74 -8.10 -4.50
C PHE A 15 -2.36 -6.88 -5.34
N ALA A 16 -1.11 -6.86 -5.79
CA ALA A 16 -0.56 -5.72 -6.51
C ALA A 16 -1.33 -5.43 -7.80
N ALA A 17 -1.76 -6.44 -8.54
CA ALA A 17 -2.48 -6.22 -9.78
C ALA A 17 -3.76 -5.42 -9.59
N GLU A 18 -4.51 -5.70 -8.53
CA GLU A 18 -5.73 -4.96 -8.25
C GLU A 18 -5.43 -3.51 -7.91
N PHE A 19 -4.37 -3.27 -7.15
CA PHE A 19 -4.00 -1.91 -6.76
C PHE A 19 -3.41 -1.12 -7.92
N GLU A 20 -2.56 -1.75 -8.73
CA GLU A 20 -1.95 -1.08 -9.88
C GLU A 20 -2.98 -0.56 -10.88
N ASP A 21 -4.11 -1.26 -11.00
CA ASP A 21 -5.18 -0.87 -11.91
C ASP A 21 -6.20 0.08 -11.27
N ALA A 22 -6.00 0.45 -10.01
CA ALA A 22 -6.90 1.34 -9.28
C ALA A 22 -6.50 2.79 -9.54
N THR A 23 -6.91 3.33 -10.67
CA THR A 23 -6.46 4.65 -11.13
C THR A 23 -7.42 5.79 -10.82
N LEU A 24 -8.62 5.48 -10.31
CA LEU A 24 -9.58 6.51 -9.91
C LEU A 24 -9.42 6.84 -8.43
N SER A 25 -9.45 8.11 -8.10
CA SER A 25 -9.38 8.52 -6.71
C SER A 25 -10.31 9.70 -6.46
N TYR A 26 -10.77 9.84 -5.24
CA TYR A 26 -11.58 10.99 -4.84
C TYR A 26 -11.45 11.21 -3.33
N SER A 27 -11.79 12.43 -2.90
CA SER A 27 -11.87 12.76 -1.49
C SER A 27 -13.33 12.71 -1.03
N ALA A 28 -13.56 12.19 0.16
CA ALA A 28 -14.92 12.09 0.72
C ALA A 28 -15.48 13.44 1.15
N GLY A 29 -14.72 14.52 1.04
CA GLY A 29 -15.19 15.86 1.40
C GLY A 29 -14.18 16.91 0.98
N ASP A 30 -14.50 18.18 1.26
CA ASP A 30 -13.63 19.30 0.90
C ASP A 30 -12.57 19.62 1.96
N ASP A 31 -12.65 18.97 3.12
CA ASP A 31 -11.70 19.17 4.21
C ASP A 31 -10.40 18.44 3.90
N GLU A 32 -9.26 19.07 4.23
CA GLU A 32 -7.95 18.43 4.09
C GLU A 32 -7.85 17.10 4.84
N ARG A 33 -8.64 16.93 5.89
CA ARG A 33 -8.66 15.71 6.70
C ARG A 33 -9.61 14.66 6.17
N ALA A 34 -10.40 14.97 5.15
CA ALA A 34 -11.33 14.01 4.59
C ALA A 34 -10.56 12.83 3.99
N PRO A 35 -11.06 11.59 4.16
CA PRO A 35 -10.37 10.43 3.61
C PRO A 35 -10.31 10.51 2.09
N ASN A 36 -9.18 10.12 1.55
CA ASN A 36 -9.01 9.91 0.12
C ASN A 36 -9.22 8.44 -0.19
N TYR A 37 -9.98 8.17 -1.23
CA TYR A 37 -10.28 6.81 -1.66
C TYR A 37 -9.73 6.54 -3.04
N VAL A 38 -9.22 5.33 -3.22
CA VAL A 38 -8.79 4.82 -4.51
C VAL A 38 -9.77 3.71 -4.88
N VAL A 39 -10.28 3.73 -6.10
CA VAL A 39 -11.28 2.77 -6.54
C VAL A 39 -10.63 1.68 -7.34
N THR A 40 -10.79 0.43 -6.90
CA THR A 40 -10.22 -0.74 -7.58
C THR A 40 -11.08 -1.17 -8.76
N PRO A 41 -10.55 -2.03 -9.66
CA PRO A 41 -11.35 -2.60 -10.76
C PRO A 41 -12.57 -3.39 -10.28
N THR A 42 -12.55 -3.90 -9.04
CA THR A 42 -13.70 -4.62 -8.47
C THR A 42 -14.75 -3.66 -7.91
N GLY A 43 -14.50 -2.34 -7.97
CA GLY A 43 -15.43 -1.34 -7.48
C GLY A 43 -15.27 -0.98 -6.02
N GLU A 44 -14.27 -1.54 -5.33
CA GLU A 44 -14.02 -1.25 -3.93
C GLU A 44 -13.38 0.12 -3.75
N ARG A 45 -13.80 0.83 -2.72
CA ARG A 45 -13.21 2.12 -2.34
C ARG A 45 -12.21 1.87 -1.23
N ILE A 46 -10.94 2.19 -1.49
CA ILE A 46 -9.86 1.85 -0.58
C ILE A 46 -9.16 3.11 -0.10
N ASN A 47 -9.13 3.30 1.20
CA ASN A 47 -8.34 4.33 1.86
C ASN A 47 -7.04 3.74 2.39
N ARG A 48 -7.10 2.54 2.99
CA ARG A 48 -5.95 1.84 3.55
C ARG A 48 -5.84 0.44 2.97
N LEU A 49 -4.61 -0.01 2.80
CA LEU A 49 -4.33 -1.36 2.31
C LEU A 49 -3.37 -2.08 3.25
N PHE A 50 -3.43 -3.40 3.21
CA PHE A 50 -2.49 -4.29 3.88
C PHE A 50 -2.01 -5.32 2.88
N THR A 51 -0.70 -5.48 2.76
CA THR A 51 -0.13 -6.47 1.87
C THR A 51 1.12 -7.09 2.48
N VAL A 52 1.44 -8.29 2.02
CA VAL A 52 2.68 -8.98 2.38
C VAL A 52 3.33 -9.42 1.07
N GLY A 53 4.60 -9.13 0.90
CA GLY A 53 5.31 -9.50 -0.32
C GLY A 53 6.81 -9.42 -0.13
N ALA A 54 7.52 -9.58 -1.23
CA ALA A 54 8.97 -9.51 -1.22
C ALA A 54 9.44 -8.08 -1.49
N LEU A 55 10.17 -7.52 -0.54
CA LEU A 55 10.85 -6.24 -0.76
C LEU A 55 12.04 -6.55 -1.66
N THR A 56 11.95 -6.14 -2.91
CA THR A 56 12.95 -6.49 -3.93
C THR A 56 14.00 -5.42 -4.13
N ALA A 57 13.67 -4.17 -3.82
CA ALA A 57 14.60 -3.06 -3.99
C ALA A 57 14.22 -1.91 -3.08
N VAL A 58 15.23 -1.17 -2.66
CA VAL A 58 15.06 0.12 -1.97
C VAL A 58 15.91 1.12 -2.70
N GLU A 59 15.33 2.26 -3.04
CA GLU A 59 16.00 3.30 -3.81
C GLU A 59 15.94 4.62 -3.05
N SER A 60 17.00 5.39 -3.15
CA SER A 60 17.04 6.75 -2.61
C SER A 60 16.54 7.69 -3.70
N VAL A 61 15.37 8.29 -3.49
CA VAL A 61 14.80 9.24 -4.46
C VAL A 61 15.41 10.62 -4.25
N THR A 62 15.46 11.03 -2.98
CA THR A 62 16.19 12.21 -2.53
C THR A 62 16.92 11.84 -1.23
N ASP A 63 17.64 12.78 -0.65
CA ASP A 63 18.33 12.53 0.62
C ASP A 63 17.37 12.09 1.72
N ASP A 64 16.12 12.58 1.66
CA ASP A 64 15.14 12.35 2.71
C ASP A 64 14.00 11.40 2.29
N LEU A 65 14.02 10.89 1.07
CA LEU A 65 12.91 10.08 0.56
C LEU A 65 13.42 8.76 0.02
N ARG A 66 12.87 7.66 0.53
CA ARG A 66 13.17 6.29 0.09
C ARG A 66 11.98 5.70 -0.61
N ARG A 67 12.23 4.93 -1.66
CA ARG A 67 11.20 4.20 -2.39
C ARG A 67 11.46 2.71 -2.23
N GLY A 68 10.44 1.98 -1.77
CA GLY A 68 10.51 0.53 -1.66
C GLY A 68 9.61 -0.12 -2.71
N ARG A 69 10.06 -1.24 -3.25
CA ARG A 69 9.28 -2.05 -4.19
C ARG A 69 8.98 -3.38 -3.55
N ILE A 70 7.69 -3.70 -3.44
CA ILE A 70 7.20 -4.91 -2.78
C ILE A 70 6.43 -5.72 -3.81
N ALA A 71 6.96 -6.89 -4.15
CA ALA A 71 6.40 -7.74 -5.20
C ALA A 71 5.57 -8.86 -4.60
N ASP A 72 4.42 -9.12 -5.23
CA ASP A 72 3.68 -10.36 -5.04
C ASP A 72 3.58 -11.07 -6.39
N PRO A 73 2.94 -12.26 -6.48
CA PRO A 73 2.89 -12.95 -7.77
C PRO A 73 2.17 -12.20 -8.88
N THR A 74 1.39 -11.15 -8.55
CA THR A 74 0.58 -10.44 -9.54
C THR A 74 1.21 -9.12 -10.01
N GLY A 75 2.18 -8.57 -9.27
CA GLY A 75 2.78 -7.29 -9.64
C GLY A 75 3.57 -6.68 -8.49
N VAL A 76 3.69 -5.37 -8.50
CA VAL A 76 4.54 -4.64 -7.55
C VAL A 76 3.77 -3.49 -6.90
N PHE A 77 3.87 -3.40 -5.56
CA PHE A 77 3.48 -2.20 -4.83
C PHE A 77 4.70 -1.29 -4.72
N VAL A 78 4.47 0.01 -4.87
CA VAL A 78 5.51 1.01 -4.64
C VAL A 78 5.12 1.80 -3.39
N THR A 79 6.07 1.97 -2.46
CA THR A 79 5.84 2.74 -1.25
C THR A 79 6.93 3.79 -1.10
N TYR A 80 6.55 4.97 -0.61
CA TYR A 80 7.49 6.07 -0.38
C TYR A 80 7.47 6.46 1.08
N ALA A 81 8.64 6.51 1.70
CA ALA A 81 8.79 6.90 3.10
C ALA A 81 9.78 8.04 3.22
N GLY A 82 9.36 9.10 3.86
CA GLY A 82 10.19 10.28 4.09
C GLY A 82 10.12 10.72 5.54
N GLN A 83 10.37 12.01 5.78
CA GLN A 83 10.45 12.56 7.14
C GLN A 83 9.14 12.43 7.91
N TYR A 84 8.01 12.32 7.21
CA TYR A 84 6.70 12.15 7.84
C TYR A 84 6.35 10.70 8.13
N GLN A 85 7.18 9.76 7.69
CA GLN A 85 7.07 8.34 7.98
C GLN A 85 8.40 7.84 8.52
N PRO A 86 8.86 8.34 9.68
CA PRO A 86 10.23 8.08 10.12
C PRO A 86 10.52 6.61 10.41
N THR A 87 9.56 5.88 10.95
CA THR A 87 9.76 4.47 11.25
C THR A 87 9.92 3.65 9.96
N ALA A 88 9.05 3.88 8.98
CA ALA A 88 9.15 3.18 7.70
C ALA A 88 10.41 3.58 6.93
N ALA A 89 10.76 4.86 6.96
CA ALA A 89 12.00 5.33 6.31
C ALA A 89 13.21 4.66 6.90
N SER A 90 13.27 4.58 8.24
CA SER A 90 14.37 3.91 8.93
C SER A 90 14.43 2.42 8.58
N PHE A 91 13.28 1.76 8.52
CA PHE A 91 13.21 0.36 8.12
C PHE A 91 13.81 0.17 6.72
N LEU A 92 13.41 1.01 5.77
CA LEU A 92 13.91 0.90 4.39
C LEU A 92 15.40 1.17 4.30
N GLU A 93 15.92 2.13 5.07
CA GLU A 93 17.35 2.41 5.08
C GLU A 93 18.17 1.21 5.55
N GLN A 94 17.64 0.46 6.48
CA GLN A 94 18.36 -0.68 7.09
C GLN A 94 18.06 -2.01 6.42
N ALA A 95 17.09 -2.05 5.52
CA ALA A 95 16.66 -3.29 4.88
C ALA A 95 17.72 -3.83 3.95
N THR A 96 17.76 -5.15 3.84
CA THR A 96 18.69 -5.87 2.95
C THR A 96 17.85 -6.73 2.01
N PRO A 97 17.34 -6.15 0.91
CA PRO A 97 16.56 -6.94 -0.05
C PRO A 97 17.39 -8.05 -0.69
N PRO A 98 16.78 -9.17 -1.09
CA PRO A 98 15.35 -9.42 -1.00
C PRO A 98 14.96 -9.95 0.39
N MET A 99 13.76 -9.57 0.84
CA MET A 99 13.22 -10.05 2.11
C MET A 99 11.70 -9.91 2.09
N PHE A 100 10.99 -10.73 2.88
CA PHE A 100 9.55 -10.58 2.98
C PHE A 100 9.18 -9.51 4.01
N VAL A 101 8.19 -8.70 3.65
CA VAL A 101 7.73 -7.61 4.50
C VAL A 101 6.21 -7.56 4.51
N ALA A 102 5.65 -7.01 5.59
CA ALA A 102 4.24 -6.66 5.69
C ALA A 102 4.12 -5.15 5.68
N LEU A 103 3.23 -4.64 4.86
CA LEU A 103 2.98 -3.21 4.70
C LEU A 103 1.53 -2.90 5.01
N THR A 104 1.30 -1.97 5.93
CA THR A 104 0.02 -1.31 6.12
C THR A 104 0.21 0.15 5.74
N GLY A 105 -0.65 0.68 4.90
CA GLY A 105 -0.47 2.05 4.46
C GLY A 105 -1.72 2.64 3.82
N LYS A 106 -1.62 3.92 3.52
CA LYS A 106 -2.70 4.64 2.85
C LYS A 106 -2.52 4.57 1.35
N ALA A 107 -3.63 4.29 0.67
CA ALA A 107 -3.65 4.22 -0.79
C ALA A 107 -3.58 5.63 -1.37
N ARG A 108 -2.74 5.80 -2.39
CA ARG A 108 -2.55 7.09 -3.07
C ARG A 108 -2.44 6.87 -4.56
N THR A 109 -2.84 7.88 -5.31
CA THR A 109 -2.58 7.95 -6.75
C THR A 109 -1.82 9.23 -7.05
N TYR A 110 -1.03 9.22 -8.10
CA TYR A 110 -0.39 10.43 -8.59
C TYR A 110 -0.16 10.31 -10.09
N GLN A 111 -0.04 11.46 -10.73
CA GLN A 111 0.24 11.52 -12.16
C GLN A 111 1.51 12.33 -12.34
N PRO A 112 2.58 11.71 -12.89
CA PRO A 112 3.80 12.46 -13.19
C PRO A 112 3.51 13.57 -14.19
N GLU A 113 4.27 14.69 -14.08
CA GLU A 113 4.02 15.88 -14.90
C GLU A 113 4.07 15.64 -16.40
N ASP A 114 4.97 14.78 -16.84
CA ASP A 114 5.20 14.51 -18.26
C ASP A 114 4.61 13.19 -18.71
N SER A 115 3.55 12.74 -18.04
CA SER A 115 2.91 11.47 -18.36
C SER A 115 1.39 11.61 -18.25
N ASP A 116 0.67 10.92 -19.11
CA ASP A 116 -0.78 10.78 -19.00
C ASP A 116 -1.19 9.67 -18.07
N GLN A 117 -0.24 8.89 -17.58
CA GLN A 117 -0.50 7.71 -16.78
C GLN A 117 -0.66 8.06 -15.31
N VAL A 118 -1.72 7.54 -14.70
CA VAL A 118 -1.93 7.66 -13.26
C VAL A 118 -1.33 6.43 -12.59
N LEU A 119 -0.50 6.64 -11.58
CA LEU A 119 0.19 5.57 -10.86
C LEU A 119 -0.32 5.49 -9.44
N THR A 120 -0.27 4.28 -8.88
CA THR A 120 -0.64 4.04 -7.48
C THR A 120 0.60 3.90 -6.62
N SER A 121 0.48 4.33 -5.37
CA SER A 121 1.53 4.15 -4.37
C SER A 121 0.90 4.01 -3.00
N ALA A 122 1.67 3.50 -2.05
CA ALA A 122 1.23 3.37 -0.67
C ALA A 122 2.08 4.28 0.21
N ARG A 123 1.41 5.06 1.07
CA ARG A 123 2.11 5.82 2.10
C ARG A 123 2.17 4.92 3.33
N PRO A 124 3.35 4.46 3.74
CA PRO A 124 3.43 3.44 4.78
C PRO A 124 3.09 3.99 6.15
N GLU A 125 2.22 3.29 6.86
CA GLU A 125 1.95 3.52 8.28
C GLU A 125 2.75 2.54 9.12
N ASP A 126 2.95 1.32 8.60
CA ASP A 126 3.71 0.28 9.27
C ASP A 126 4.38 -0.60 8.21
N LEU A 127 5.62 -0.94 8.45
CA LEU A 127 6.41 -1.76 7.54
C LEU A 127 7.33 -2.63 8.38
N THR A 128 7.15 -3.95 8.32
CA THR A 128 7.91 -4.88 9.16
C THR A 128 8.35 -6.10 8.35
N ALA A 129 9.45 -6.72 8.82
CA ALA A 129 9.92 -7.97 8.24
C ALA A 129 9.03 -9.13 8.70
N VAL A 130 8.76 -10.06 7.80
CA VAL A 130 7.98 -11.27 8.12
C VAL A 130 8.67 -12.48 7.52
N ASP A 131 8.24 -13.67 7.95
CA ASP A 131 8.79 -14.91 7.44
C ASP A 131 7.97 -15.47 6.28
N THR A 132 8.47 -16.55 5.68
CA THR A 132 7.82 -17.19 4.54
C THR A 132 6.43 -17.73 4.92
N ASP A 133 6.30 -18.30 6.11
CA ASP A 133 5.00 -18.83 6.54
C ASP A 133 3.95 -17.73 6.64
N THR A 134 4.32 -16.58 7.14
CA THR A 134 3.42 -15.43 7.22
C THR A 134 3.01 -15.00 5.82
N ARG A 135 3.96 -14.93 4.88
CA ARG A 135 3.67 -14.59 3.49
C ARG A 135 2.69 -15.57 2.87
N ASP A 136 2.88 -16.87 3.10
CA ASP A 136 2.03 -17.90 2.51
C ASP A 136 0.61 -17.81 3.06
N ARG A 137 0.47 -17.63 4.37
CA ARG A 137 -0.85 -17.50 4.98
C ARG A 137 -1.56 -16.24 4.50
N TRP A 138 -0.81 -15.15 4.34
CA TRP A 138 -1.39 -13.92 3.82
C TRP A 138 -1.90 -14.11 2.40
N ALA A 139 -1.16 -14.80 1.54
CA ALA A 139 -1.56 -15.01 0.15
C ALA A 139 -2.91 -15.72 0.06
N VAL A 140 -3.14 -16.73 0.90
CA VAL A 140 -4.43 -17.42 0.95
C VAL A 140 -5.53 -16.46 1.42
N SER A 141 -5.27 -15.72 2.48
CA SER A 141 -6.23 -14.77 3.03
C SER A 141 -6.59 -13.68 2.02
N ALA A 142 -5.59 -13.17 1.31
CA ALA A 142 -5.80 -12.13 0.30
C ALA A 142 -6.59 -12.66 -0.90
N ALA A 143 -6.32 -13.89 -1.30
CA ALA A 143 -7.07 -14.53 -2.39
C ALA A 143 -8.55 -14.68 -2.02
N GLN A 144 -8.82 -15.11 -0.79
CA GLN A 144 -10.20 -15.23 -0.30
C GLN A 144 -10.88 -13.86 -0.27
N ALA A 145 -10.19 -12.83 0.19
CA ALA A 145 -10.73 -11.48 0.23
C ALA A 145 -11.04 -10.96 -1.19
N THR A 146 -10.15 -11.23 -2.14
CA THR A 146 -10.34 -10.82 -3.53
C THR A 146 -11.56 -11.50 -4.15
N LEU A 147 -11.71 -12.79 -3.91
CA LEU A 147 -12.86 -13.53 -4.41
C LEU A 147 -14.19 -13.00 -3.86
N ARG A 148 -14.19 -12.60 -2.59
CA ARG A 148 -15.39 -11.98 -2.01
C ARG A 148 -15.73 -10.65 -2.67
N ARG A 149 -14.73 -9.88 -3.11
CA ARG A 149 -14.98 -8.62 -3.80
C ARG A 149 -15.50 -8.81 -5.22
N ILE A 150 -15.11 -9.88 -5.86
CA ILE A 150 -15.55 -10.19 -7.22
C ILE A 150 -16.95 -10.79 -7.21
N GLY A 151 -17.19 -11.66 -6.27
CA GLY A 151 -18.44 -12.39 -6.15
C GLY A 151 -19.48 -11.64 -5.40
#